data_d5019036e5ff55326db2291c1660d128
#
_entry.id   d5019036e5ff55326db2291c1660d128
#
_cell.length_a   1.000
_cell.length_b   1.000
_cell.length_c   1.000
_cell.angle_alpha   90.00
_cell.angle_beta   90.00
_cell.angle_gamma   90.00
#
_symmetry.space_group_name_H-M   'P 1'
#
loop_
_entity.id
_entity.type
_entity.pdbx_description
1 polymer ?
#
loop_
_entity_poly.entity_id
_entity_poly.type
_entity_poly.pdbx_seq_one_letter_code
_entity_poly.pdbx_strand_id
1 'polypeptide(L)'
;MPLGTVRKVEALRHDFRSAAQLADMLGVSRSQVTRWLRGAGIDPLNAEKVDLLELVWSNLLRVYEREVALSWLFGINPHLGDRRPIDLVRGGRTEELMRAIRAERSDSFT
;
A
#
# COMPACT_ATOMS: atom_id res chain seq x y z
N MET A 1 -8.60 -14.76 3.01
CA MET A 1 -8.01 -15.95 2.37
C MET A 1 -6.50 -15.81 2.30
N PRO A 2 -5.75 -16.70 2.95
CA PRO A 2 -4.29 -16.59 2.94
C PRO A 2 -3.68 -16.58 1.53
N LEU A 3 -4.27 -17.38 0.62
CA LEU A 3 -3.80 -17.45 -0.76
C LEU A 3 -3.94 -16.12 -1.48
N GLY A 4 -5.04 -15.40 -1.25
CA GLY A 4 -5.25 -14.08 -1.83
C GLY A 4 -4.21 -13.08 -1.36
N THR A 5 -3.87 -13.10 -0.08
CA THR A 5 -2.88 -12.19 0.49
C THR A 5 -1.48 -12.47 -0.07
N VAL A 6 -1.09 -13.74 -0.18
CA VAL A 6 0.21 -14.10 -0.75
C VAL A 6 0.32 -13.61 -2.20
N ARG A 7 -0.73 -13.76 -3.00
CA ARG A 7 -0.75 -13.27 -4.38
C ARG A 7 -0.61 -11.75 -4.43
N LYS A 8 -1.21 -11.05 -3.47
CA LYS A 8 -1.05 -9.60 -3.36
C LYS A 8 0.38 -9.20 -3.05
N VAL A 9 1.06 -9.94 -2.17
CA VAL A 9 2.48 -9.72 -1.89
C VAL A 9 3.31 -9.92 -3.16
N GLU A 10 3.06 -10.97 -3.91
CA GLU A 10 3.76 -11.24 -5.16
C GLU A 10 3.55 -10.11 -6.18
N ALA A 11 2.31 -9.65 -6.35
CA ALA A 11 1.98 -8.57 -7.27
C ALA A 11 2.66 -7.27 -6.86
N LEU A 12 2.61 -6.92 -5.58
CA LEU A 12 3.26 -5.72 -5.08
C LEU A 12 4.77 -5.79 -5.24
N ARG A 13 5.36 -6.96 -4.97
CA ARG A 13 6.80 -7.17 -5.14
C ARG A 13 7.21 -6.97 -6.59
N HIS A 14 6.36 -7.39 -7.53
CA HIS A 14 6.61 -7.19 -8.94
C HIS A 14 6.55 -5.71 -9.32
N ASP A 15 5.62 -4.97 -8.75
CA ASP A 15 5.41 -3.56 -9.07
C ASP A 15 6.46 -2.64 -8.44
N PHE A 16 7.04 -3.04 -7.30
CA PHE A 16 8.06 -2.25 -6.63
C PHE A 16 9.43 -2.86 -6.85
N ARG A 17 10.47 -2.03 -6.81
CA ARG A 17 11.82 -2.41 -7.23
C ARG A 17 12.40 -3.63 -6.54
N SER A 18 12.07 -3.81 -5.26
CA SER A 18 12.71 -4.86 -4.47
C SER A 18 11.86 -5.24 -3.26
N ALA A 19 12.18 -6.38 -2.69
CA ALA A 19 11.58 -6.78 -1.42
C ALA A 19 11.88 -5.77 -0.32
N ALA A 20 13.05 -5.12 -0.38
CA ALA A 20 13.42 -4.09 0.60
C ALA A 20 12.51 -2.87 0.48
N GLN A 21 12.19 -2.42 -0.73
CA GLN A 21 11.27 -1.30 -0.93
C GLN A 21 9.87 -1.64 -0.42
N LEU A 22 9.37 -2.81 -0.77
CA LEU A 22 8.05 -3.25 -0.32
C LEU A 22 8.00 -3.36 1.21
N ALA A 23 9.06 -3.92 1.82
CA ALA A 23 9.16 -4.03 3.27
C ALA A 23 9.11 -2.64 3.94
N ASP A 24 9.85 -1.68 3.39
CA ASP A 24 9.84 -0.31 3.90
C ASP A 24 8.44 0.30 3.82
N MET A 25 7.75 0.10 2.72
CA MET A 25 6.39 0.62 2.53
C MET A 25 5.39 0.01 3.52
N LEU A 26 5.59 -1.24 3.89
CA LEU A 26 4.72 -1.94 4.85
C LEU A 26 5.16 -1.75 6.30
N GLY A 27 6.35 -1.22 6.52
CA GLY A 27 6.89 -1.07 7.86
C GLY A 27 7.32 -2.39 8.49
N VAL A 28 7.84 -3.31 7.68
CA VAL A 28 8.32 -4.62 8.13
C VAL A 28 9.74 -4.85 7.64
N SER A 29 10.38 -5.96 8.05
CA SER A 29 11.72 -6.28 7.58
C SER A 29 11.69 -6.92 6.20
N ARG A 30 12.79 -6.76 5.46
CA ARG A 30 12.95 -7.44 4.17
C ARG A 30 12.85 -8.95 4.33
N SER A 31 13.40 -9.49 5.41
CA SER A 31 13.33 -10.91 5.71
C SER A 31 11.89 -11.41 5.85
N GLN A 32 11.01 -10.60 6.42
CA GLN A 32 9.60 -10.95 6.53
C GLN A 32 8.94 -11.07 5.17
N VAL A 33 9.16 -10.09 4.28
CA VAL A 33 8.63 -10.14 2.92
C VAL A 33 9.15 -11.38 2.20
N THR A 34 10.44 -11.66 2.32
CA THR A 34 11.06 -12.84 1.68
C THR A 34 10.43 -14.13 2.19
N ARG A 35 10.19 -14.24 3.50
CA ARG A 35 9.54 -15.43 4.07
C ARG A 35 8.10 -15.60 3.57
N TRP A 36 7.36 -14.50 3.45
CA TRP A 36 6.00 -14.56 2.90
C TRP A 36 6.02 -15.07 1.46
N LEU A 37 6.94 -14.58 0.66
CA LEU A 37 7.09 -15.03 -0.74
C LEU A 37 7.47 -16.50 -0.85
N ARG A 38 8.10 -17.04 0.18
CA ARG A 38 8.48 -18.47 0.24
C ARG A 38 7.40 -19.34 0.88
N GLY A 39 6.25 -18.77 1.19
CA GLY A 39 5.13 -19.53 1.70
C GLY A 39 4.91 -19.50 3.20
N ALA A 40 5.69 -18.72 3.95
CA ALA A 40 5.44 -18.53 5.37
C ALA A 40 4.10 -17.80 5.55
N GLY A 41 3.37 -18.15 6.60
CA GLY A 41 2.11 -17.52 6.91
C GLY A 41 2.27 -16.04 7.23
N ILE A 42 1.27 -15.25 6.86
CA ILE A 42 1.21 -13.82 7.15
C ILE A 42 0.25 -13.62 8.32
N ASP A 43 0.72 -12.97 9.39
CA ASP A 43 -0.15 -12.68 10.53
C ASP A 43 -1.25 -11.69 10.15
N PRO A 44 -2.38 -11.67 10.87
CA PRO A 44 -3.52 -10.83 10.49
C PRO A 44 -3.21 -9.35 10.38
N LEU A 45 -2.39 -8.80 11.25
CA LEU A 45 -2.05 -7.38 11.20
C LEU A 45 -1.29 -7.02 9.92
N ASN A 46 -0.29 -7.83 9.57
CA ASN A 46 0.48 -7.59 8.35
C ASN A 46 -0.32 -7.90 7.09
N ALA A 47 -1.20 -8.91 7.15
CA ALA A 47 -2.12 -9.19 6.04
C ALA A 47 -3.01 -7.98 5.75
N GLU A 48 -3.50 -7.32 6.80
CA GLU A 48 -4.31 -6.11 6.67
C GLU A 48 -3.54 -4.98 5.99
N LYS A 49 -2.26 -4.79 6.36
CA LYS A 49 -1.41 -3.79 5.71
C LYS A 49 -1.17 -4.09 4.24
N VAL A 50 -0.93 -5.35 3.91
CA VAL A 50 -0.74 -5.80 2.52
C VAL A 50 -2.01 -5.53 1.70
N ASP A 51 -3.16 -5.92 2.25
CA ASP A 51 -4.44 -5.71 1.59
C ASP A 51 -4.70 -4.23 1.36
N LEU A 52 -4.40 -3.39 2.35
CA LEU A 52 -4.57 -1.95 2.24
C LEU A 52 -3.66 -1.35 1.18
N LEU A 53 -2.38 -1.69 1.19
CA LEU A 53 -1.44 -1.19 0.19
C LEU A 53 -1.87 -1.58 -1.22
N GLU A 54 -2.27 -2.84 -1.41
CA GLU A 54 -2.72 -3.31 -2.72
C GLU A 54 -3.97 -2.55 -3.19
N LEU A 55 -4.92 -2.36 -2.30
CA LEU A 55 -6.14 -1.63 -2.62
C LEU A 55 -5.85 -0.18 -3.00
N VAL A 56 -5.03 0.50 -2.20
CA VAL A 56 -4.63 1.89 -2.45
C VAL A 56 -3.89 2.00 -3.78
N TRP A 57 -2.91 1.13 -3.99
CA TRP A 57 -2.09 1.13 -5.19
C TRP A 57 -2.94 0.93 -6.44
N SER A 58 -3.84 -0.07 -6.42
CA SER A 58 -4.75 -0.33 -7.54
C SER A 58 -5.64 0.87 -7.85
N ASN A 59 -6.13 1.55 -6.82
CA ASN A 59 -6.96 2.74 -7.01
C ASN A 59 -6.17 3.90 -7.60
N LEU A 60 -4.95 4.11 -7.14
CA LEU A 60 -4.10 5.18 -7.65
C LEU A 60 -3.74 4.95 -9.13
N LEU A 61 -3.46 3.71 -9.50
CA LEU A 61 -3.10 3.39 -10.88
C LEU A 61 -4.25 3.54 -11.87
N ARG A 62 -5.48 3.66 -11.40
CA ARG A 62 -6.62 3.97 -12.26
C ARG A 62 -6.65 5.45 -12.67
N VAL A 63 -6.00 6.30 -11.91
CA VAL A 63 -6.03 7.75 -12.10
C VAL A 63 -4.68 8.30 -12.52
N TYR A 64 -3.61 7.71 -12.01
CA TYR A 64 -2.24 8.21 -12.16
C TYR A 64 -1.32 7.19 -12.78
N GLU A 65 -0.31 7.69 -13.46
CA GLU A 65 0.84 6.87 -13.85
C GLU A 65 1.63 6.47 -12.58
N ARG A 66 2.43 5.43 -12.72
CA ARG A 66 3.19 4.83 -11.61
C ARG A 66 3.99 5.87 -10.81
N GLU A 67 4.72 6.76 -11.50
CA GLU A 67 5.57 7.75 -10.82
C GLU A 67 4.75 8.73 -9.98
N VAL A 68 3.61 9.16 -10.52
CA VAL A 68 2.69 10.06 -9.81
C VAL A 68 2.04 9.34 -8.62
N ALA A 69 1.67 8.09 -8.81
CA ALA A 69 1.09 7.28 -7.73
C ALA A 69 2.07 7.11 -6.58
N LEU A 70 3.36 6.86 -6.87
CA LEU A 70 4.40 6.78 -5.85
C LEU A 70 4.55 8.11 -5.12
N SER A 71 4.58 9.21 -5.87
CA SER A 71 4.67 10.55 -5.27
C SER A 71 3.50 10.83 -4.34
N TRP A 72 2.31 10.37 -4.72
CA TRP A 72 1.12 10.55 -3.88
C TRP A 72 1.28 9.80 -2.55
N LEU A 73 1.78 8.57 -2.59
CA LEU A 73 1.96 7.75 -1.39
C LEU A 73 2.94 8.39 -0.39
N PHE A 74 4.01 8.99 -0.90
CA PHE A 74 5.08 9.51 -0.05
C PHE A 74 4.98 11.01 0.22
N GLY A 75 4.04 11.71 -0.41
CA GLY A 75 3.84 13.13 -0.22
C GLY A 75 2.90 13.45 0.94
N ILE A 76 3.05 14.63 1.50
CA ILE A 76 2.14 15.14 2.52
C ILE A 76 0.77 15.38 1.88
N ASN A 77 -0.30 14.93 2.53
CA ASN A 77 -1.63 14.97 1.97
C ASN A 77 -2.58 15.79 2.87
N PRO A 78 -3.15 16.89 2.35
CA PRO A 78 -4.08 17.72 3.14
C PRO A 78 -5.33 16.99 3.61
N HIS A 79 -5.81 16.00 2.83
CA HIS A 79 -6.98 15.20 3.22
C HIS A 79 -6.69 14.28 4.41
N LEU A 80 -5.41 14.16 4.80
CA LEU A 80 -4.98 13.32 5.91
C LEU A 80 -4.40 14.16 7.06
N GLY A 81 -4.73 15.45 7.11
CA GLY A 81 -4.16 16.33 8.13
C GLY A 81 -2.66 16.48 7.97
N ASP A 82 -2.20 16.58 6.73
CA ASP A 82 -0.79 16.74 6.37
C ASP A 82 0.11 15.56 6.76
N ARG A 83 -0.49 14.37 6.86
CA ARG A 83 0.27 13.12 7.03
C ARG A 83 0.51 12.50 5.66
N ARG A 84 1.50 11.61 5.57
CA ARG A 84 1.77 10.89 4.33
C ARG A 84 0.88 9.64 4.25
N PRO A 85 0.28 9.36 3.09
CA PRO A 85 -0.53 8.15 2.93
C PRO A 85 0.20 6.86 3.32
N ILE A 86 1.50 6.76 3.01
CA ILE A 86 2.27 5.56 3.33
C ILE A 86 2.32 5.30 4.85
N ASP A 87 2.31 6.34 5.66
CA ASP A 87 2.30 6.17 7.12
C ASP A 87 0.98 5.57 7.61
N LEU A 88 -0.11 5.85 6.91
CA LEU A 88 -1.40 5.25 7.23
C LEU A 88 -1.45 3.77 6.81
N VAL A 89 -0.78 3.42 5.72
CA VAL A 89 -0.62 2.01 5.33
C VAL A 89 0.13 1.26 6.43
N ARG A 90 1.25 1.80 6.88
CA ARG A 90 2.04 1.19 7.95
C ARG A 90 1.26 1.04 9.26
N GLY A 91 0.34 1.94 9.51
CA GLY A 91 -0.51 1.90 10.70
C GLY A 91 -1.81 1.14 10.54
N GLY A 92 -2.09 0.62 9.34
CA GLY A 92 -3.35 -0.10 9.08
C GLY A 92 -4.59 0.79 9.15
N ARG A 93 -4.45 2.08 8.86
CA ARG A 93 -5.53 3.08 8.99
C ARG A 93 -6.39 3.10 7.73
N THR A 94 -7.10 2.01 7.49
CA THR A 94 -7.86 1.77 6.26
C THR A 94 -8.93 2.83 5.99
N GLU A 95 -9.77 3.12 6.99
CA GLU A 95 -10.89 4.04 6.80
C GLU A 95 -10.44 5.45 6.42
N GLU A 96 -9.45 5.96 7.15
CA GLU A 96 -8.93 7.30 6.89
C GLU A 96 -8.32 7.38 5.49
N LEU A 97 -7.55 6.38 5.11
CA LEU A 97 -6.86 6.38 3.83
C LEU A 97 -7.83 6.25 2.66
N MET A 98 -8.82 5.38 2.78
CA MET A 98 -9.84 5.23 1.73
C MET A 98 -10.66 6.50 1.56
N ARG A 99 -10.91 7.22 2.64
CA ARG A 99 -11.61 8.51 2.57
C ARG A 99 -10.80 9.53 1.79
N ALA A 100 -9.49 9.58 2.03
CA ALA A 100 -8.59 10.47 1.29
C ALA A 100 -8.52 10.12 -0.19
N ILE A 101 -8.50 8.85 -0.52
CA ILE A 101 -8.50 8.40 -1.93
C ILE A 101 -9.80 8.81 -2.63
N ARG A 102 -10.93 8.67 -1.97
CA ARG A 102 -12.21 9.11 -2.53
C ARG A 102 -12.22 10.60 -2.79
N ALA A 103 -11.68 11.39 -1.86
CA ALA A 103 -11.56 12.83 -2.03
C ALA A 103 -10.64 13.18 -3.21
N GLU A 104 -9.51 12.49 -3.34
CA GLU A 104 -8.57 12.68 -4.43
C GLU A 104 -9.21 12.38 -5.79
N ARG A 105 -9.96 11.30 -5.87
CA ARG A 105 -10.66 10.93 -7.11
C ARG A 105 -11.72 11.94 -7.49
N SER A 106 -12.45 12.48 -6.54
CA SER A 106 -13.44 13.53 -6.78
C SER A 106 -12.76 14.78 -7.33
N ASP A 107 -11.65 15.19 -6.75
CA ASP A 107 -10.89 16.36 -7.18
C ASP A 107 -10.35 16.17 -8.61
N SER A 108 -9.97 14.94 -8.96
CA SER A 108 -9.43 14.64 -10.29
C SER A 108 -10.45 14.80 -11.40
N PHE A 109 -11.74 14.76 -11.09
CA PHE A 109 -12.81 14.88 -12.08
C PHE A 109 -13.43 16.28 -12.13
N THR A 110 -12.96 17.17 -11.31
CA THR A 110 -13.38 18.57 -11.34
C THR A 110 -12.35 19.44 -12.05
#